data_999aff36f619131b5430209d47fe9366
#
_entry.id   999aff36f619131b5430209d47fe9366
#
_cell.length_a   1.000
_cell.length_b   1.000
_cell.length_c   1.000
_cell.angle_alpha   90.00
_cell.angle_beta   90.00
_cell.angle_gamma   90.00
#
_symmetry.space_group_name_H-M   'P 1'
#
loop_
_entity.id
_entity.type
_entity.pdbx_description
1 polymer ?
#
loop_
_entity_poly.entity_id
_entity_poly.type
_entity_poly.pdbx_seq_one_letter_code
_entity_poly.pdbx_strand_id
1 'polypeptide(L)'
;MAHLIDPKRLRQHSRIAAIAITAALSACGGGGDSGSVPNSAGIPPSSQSAQQCSPDNVYAAAALKTGSLSIEKQWLRSYFDEAYLWYNEVPTVDANAAAYSGADVYVAMKNYFKALKTKAVTASGADKDRFGFTYPTAAWDARSKSGVAAGYGMEFVFGSLVIDKDHAHRDARIAYIEPGTEAAAKALKRGDKLVTVDDVSADDNSPGGVAVLNAALFPDTVGVAHTWVFSRAGSANLNLTLTTANITKMPVLMRTVFTAIDGRRVGYMVFNDHLATAEAQLVDAVNYFKAQAIDELVLDIRYNGGGYLYIASELAYMIAGPTRTQGKVFEQLSYNDKRSADTNSANSRTPFYNTSTGSAALPSLSLSRVYVIAQSDTCSASEAVINGLRGVDVDVRLIGGTTCGKPYGFTAKDNCGVSYFPIEFKGVNAKGFGDYADGFVPAGTGATGVAGCTVTDDLSTPLGDPAEAMLATALGYRISGVCPVLAGLDQPQSVGRAGTVTKSGFMVRNPARENRLLAPHR
;
A
#
# COMPACT_ATOMS: atom_id res chain seq x y z
N MET A 1 22.31 11.52 -52.50
CA MET A 1 22.36 10.33 -53.36
C MET A 1 21.53 9.24 -52.74
N ALA A 2 20.39 8.97 -53.36
CA ALA A 2 19.41 8.00 -52.92
C ALA A 2 19.82 6.60 -53.38
N HIS A 3 19.54 5.59 -52.56
CA HIS A 3 19.30 4.24 -53.08
C HIS A 3 18.15 3.61 -52.31
N LEU A 4 17.03 3.60 -52.99
CA LEU A 4 15.84 2.74 -52.79
C LEU A 4 16.22 1.30 -53.13
N ILE A 5 15.77 0.32 -52.33
CA ILE A 5 15.66 -1.08 -52.74
C ILE A 5 14.26 -1.57 -52.40
N ASP A 6 13.58 -2.05 -53.44
CA ASP A 6 12.24 -2.52 -53.66
C ASP A 6 11.96 -3.90 -53.01
N PRO A 7 10.76 -4.17 -52.49
CA PRO A 7 10.38 -5.47 -51.92
C PRO A 7 9.54 -6.28 -52.93
N LYS A 8 10.07 -7.38 -53.46
CA LYS A 8 9.27 -8.48 -54.04
C LYS A 8 10.05 -9.76 -54.25
N ARG A 9 9.34 -10.86 -53.94
CA ARG A 9 9.55 -12.30 -54.18
C ARG A 9 10.29 -13.06 -53.07
N LEU A 10 9.62 -14.04 -52.42
CA LEU A 10 9.30 -15.35 -52.97
C LEU A 10 8.20 -16.06 -52.18
N ARG A 11 7.21 -16.54 -52.93
CA ARG A 11 6.31 -17.64 -52.51
C ARG A 11 7.01 -18.96 -52.88
N GLN A 12 6.88 -19.99 -52.03
CA GLN A 12 6.61 -21.36 -52.49
C GLN A 12 6.43 -22.37 -51.35
N HIS A 13 5.24 -22.91 -51.31
CA HIS A 13 4.79 -24.31 -51.27
C HIS A 13 4.90 -25.13 -49.99
N SER A 14 3.73 -25.26 -49.37
CA SER A 14 2.98 -26.49 -49.02
C SER A 14 3.75 -27.82 -48.99
N ARG A 15 3.60 -28.52 -47.85
CA ARG A 15 3.09 -29.92 -47.88
C ARG A 15 2.58 -30.34 -46.51
N ILE A 16 1.31 -30.73 -46.50
CA ILE A 16 0.59 -31.40 -45.41
C ILE A 16 1.11 -32.84 -45.34
N ALA A 17 1.40 -33.30 -44.12
CA ALA A 17 1.47 -34.72 -43.80
C ALA A 17 0.71 -34.96 -42.48
N ALA A 18 -0.49 -35.51 -42.62
CA ALA A 18 -1.26 -36.06 -41.53
C ALA A 18 -0.67 -37.44 -41.18
N ILE A 19 -0.35 -37.64 -39.90
CA ILE A 19 -0.10 -38.99 -39.36
C ILE A 19 -1.04 -39.18 -38.18
N ALA A 20 -2.04 -40.04 -38.39
CA ALA A 20 -2.85 -40.61 -37.32
C ALA A 20 -2.08 -41.77 -36.69
N ILE A 21 -1.94 -41.76 -35.37
CA ILE A 21 -1.55 -42.96 -34.62
C ILE A 21 -2.52 -43.16 -33.46
N THR A 22 -3.10 -44.35 -33.50
CA THR A 22 -4.08 -44.97 -32.66
C THR A 22 -3.64 -45.20 -31.22
N ALA A 23 -4.63 -45.25 -30.35
CA ALA A 23 -4.58 -45.57 -28.92
C ALA A 23 -4.01 -46.94 -28.63
N ALA A 24 -3.33 -47.03 -27.47
CA ALA A 24 -3.25 -48.30 -26.70
C ALA A 24 -3.34 -47.96 -25.20
N LEU A 25 -4.41 -48.41 -24.58
CA LEU A 25 -4.57 -48.53 -23.14
C LEU A 25 -3.66 -49.64 -22.60
N SER A 26 -2.96 -49.34 -21.51
CA SER A 26 -2.46 -50.36 -20.59
C SER A 26 -2.58 -49.85 -19.15
N ALA A 27 -3.47 -50.45 -18.38
CA ALA A 27 -3.58 -50.32 -16.94
C ALA A 27 -2.65 -51.32 -16.24
N CYS A 28 -2.01 -50.88 -15.12
CA CYS A 28 -1.66 -51.60 -13.88
C CYS A 28 -0.74 -50.69 -13.08
N GLY A 29 -1.05 -50.19 -11.91
CA GLY A 29 -1.28 -50.85 -10.64
C GLY A 29 0.00 -50.76 -9.79
N GLY A 30 0.04 -49.92 -8.72
CA GLY A 30 1.14 -49.92 -7.74
C GLY A 30 1.05 -48.68 -6.83
N GLY A 31 0.60 -48.88 -5.59
CA GLY A 31 0.42 -47.85 -4.59
C GLY A 31 1.73 -47.26 -4.07
N GLY A 32 1.68 -46.01 -3.72
CA GLY A 32 2.71 -45.25 -3.01
C GLY A 32 2.07 -43.95 -2.51
N ASP A 33 1.88 -43.88 -1.23
CA ASP A 33 1.36 -42.79 -0.48
C ASP A 33 2.24 -41.54 -0.71
N SER A 34 1.75 -40.57 -1.41
CA SER A 34 2.38 -39.26 -1.55
C SER A 34 1.31 -38.20 -1.46
N GLY A 35 1.51 -37.27 -0.52
CA GLY A 35 0.62 -36.22 -0.14
C GLY A 35 -0.06 -35.53 -1.34
N SER A 36 -1.38 -35.54 -1.32
CA SER A 36 -2.22 -34.96 -2.36
C SER A 36 -1.98 -33.45 -2.49
N VAL A 37 -1.25 -33.09 -3.51
CA VAL A 37 -1.31 -31.71 -4.04
C VAL A 37 -2.76 -31.48 -4.52
N PRO A 38 -3.45 -30.43 -4.09
CA PRO A 38 -4.80 -30.15 -4.57
C PRO A 38 -4.76 -29.94 -6.09
N ASN A 39 -5.43 -30.84 -6.78
CA ASN A 39 -5.47 -30.92 -8.23
C ASN A 39 -6.21 -29.69 -8.81
N SER A 40 -5.48 -28.77 -9.47
CA SER A 40 -6.05 -27.66 -10.27
C SER A 40 -6.70 -28.13 -11.58
N ALA A 41 -6.83 -29.42 -11.79
CA ALA A 41 -7.44 -30.01 -12.97
C ALA A 41 -8.94 -29.70 -13.00
N GLY A 42 -9.31 -28.54 -13.55
CA GLY A 42 -10.71 -28.15 -13.72
C GLY A 42 -11.00 -26.65 -13.71
N ILE A 43 -10.05 -25.79 -13.31
CA ILE A 43 -10.27 -24.34 -13.36
C ILE A 43 -9.77 -23.83 -14.73
N PRO A 44 -10.66 -23.26 -15.59
CA PRO A 44 -10.24 -22.76 -16.90
C PRO A 44 -9.35 -21.52 -16.74
N PRO A 45 -8.50 -21.21 -17.74
CA PRO A 45 -7.72 -19.98 -17.73
C PRO A 45 -8.60 -18.73 -17.66
N SER A 46 -8.16 -17.72 -16.88
CA SER A 46 -8.90 -16.46 -16.72
C SER A 46 -9.13 -15.73 -18.04
N SER A 47 -8.24 -15.90 -19.02
CA SER A 47 -8.36 -15.33 -20.36
C SER A 47 -9.62 -15.77 -21.11
N GLN A 48 -10.21 -16.91 -20.78
CA GLN A 48 -11.43 -17.41 -21.45
C GLN A 48 -12.69 -16.62 -21.05
N SER A 49 -12.70 -16.01 -19.89
CA SER A 49 -13.85 -15.25 -19.36
C SER A 49 -13.53 -13.77 -19.12
N ALA A 50 -12.34 -13.31 -19.53
CA ALA A 50 -11.92 -11.93 -19.38
C ALA A 50 -12.80 -10.98 -20.19
N GLN A 51 -13.16 -9.83 -19.57
CA GLN A 51 -13.95 -8.74 -20.18
C GLN A 51 -15.34 -9.18 -20.71
N GLN A 52 -15.87 -10.31 -20.21
CA GLN A 52 -17.26 -10.72 -20.45
C GLN A 52 -18.11 -10.28 -19.25
N CYS A 53 -18.56 -9.04 -19.30
CA CYS A 53 -19.13 -8.34 -18.16
C CYS A 53 -20.64 -8.54 -18.05
N SER A 54 -21.15 -8.51 -16.82
CA SER A 54 -22.59 -8.50 -16.57
C SER A 54 -23.24 -7.24 -17.17
N PRO A 55 -24.44 -7.32 -17.75
CA PRO A 55 -25.20 -6.16 -18.20
C PRO A 55 -25.45 -5.15 -17.05
N ASP A 56 -25.59 -5.63 -15.81
CA ASP A 56 -25.85 -4.82 -14.63
C ASP A 56 -24.58 -4.19 -14.03
N ASN A 57 -23.38 -4.51 -14.53
CA ASN A 57 -22.15 -3.91 -14.06
C ASN A 57 -22.03 -2.46 -14.52
N VAL A 58 -22.24 -1.50 -13.62
CA VAL A 58 -22.22 -0.05 -13.94
C VAL A 58 -20.84 0.47 -14.33
N TYR A 59 -19.76 -0.22 -13.96
CA TYR A 59 -18.39 0.18 -14.28
C TYR A 59 -17.91 -0.36 -15.63
N ALA A 60 -18.58 -1.39 -16.18
CA ALA A 60 -18.18 -1.99 -17.44
C ALA A 60 -18.59 -1.13 -18.64
N ALA A 61 -17.69 -1.02 -19.62
CA ALA A 61 -18.03 -0.39 -20.90
C ALA A 61 -19.15 -1.16 -21.61
N ALA A 62 -20.06 -0.45 -22.25
CA ALA A 62 -21.26 -1.05 -22.88
C ALA A 62 -20.92 -2.19 -23.85
N ALA A 63 -19.84 -2.04 -24.63
CA ALA A 63 -19.38 -3.06 -25.59
C ALA A 63 -18.91 -4.37 -24.94
N LEU A 64 -18.58 -4.35 -23.63
CA LEU A 64 -18.10 -5.52 -22.87
C LEU A 64 -19.21 -6.24 -22.11
N LYS A 65 -20.44 -5.70 -22.09
CA LYS A 65 -21.59 -6.25 -21.37
C LYS A 65 -22.21 -7.46 -22.10
N THR A 66 -21.37 -8.46 -22.35
CA THR A 66 -21.71 -9.66 -23.14
C THR A 66 -21.81 -10.94 -22.31
N GLY A 67 -21.49 -10.85 -21.01
CA GLY A 67 -21.43 -11.97 -20.09
C GLY A 67 -22.49 -11.91 -18.98
N SER A 68 -22.09 -12.29 -17.79
CA SER A 68 -22.94 -12.33 -16.60
C SER A 68 -22.10 -12.22 -15.32
N LEU A 69 -22.74 -11.95 -14.17
CA LEU A 69 -22.07 -11.98 -12.87
C LEU A 69 -21.38 -13.34 -12.58
N SER A 70 -21.96 -14.45 -13.05
CA SER A 70 -21.35 -15.78 -12.91
C SER A 70 -20.03 -15.87 -13.71
N ILE A 71 -19.98 -15.31 -14.93
CA ILE A 71 -18.77 -15.29 -15.76
C ILE A 71 -17.70 -14.38 -15.12
N GLU A 72 -18.07 -13.22 -14.57
CA GLU A 72 -17.12 -12.37 -13.84
C GLU A 72 -16.55 -13.08 -12.61
N LYS A 73 -17.36 -13.83 -11.85
CA LYS A 73 -16.90 -14.65 -10.72
C LYS A 73 -16.00 -15.81 -11.17
N GLN A 74 -16.32 -16.47 -12.29
CA GLN A 74 -15.45 -17.48 -12.89
C GLN A 74 -14.08 -16.91 -13.25
N TRP A 75 -14.07 -15.74 -13.92
CA TRP A 75 -12.82 -15.03 -14.22
C TRP A 75 -11.99 -14.79 -12.95
N LEU A 76 -12.62 -14.24 -11.92
CA LEU A 76 -11.92 -13.91 -10.67
C LEU A 76 -11.35 -15.17 -9.98
N ARG A 77 -12.12 -16.26 -9.95
CA ARG A 77 -11.64 -17.55 -9.39
C ARG A 77 -10.44 -18.10 -10.17
N SER A 78 -10.50 -17.99 -11.51
CA SER A 78 -9.39 -18.42 -12.37
C SER A 78 -8.15 -17.55 -12.16
N TYR A 79 -8.32 -16.24 -12.05
CA TYR A 79 -7.22 -15.32 -11.80
C TYR A 79 -6.56 -15.56 -10.42
N PHE A 80 -7.34 -15.88 -9.38
CA PHE A 80 -6.78 -16.29 -8.10
C PHE A 80 -5.96 -17.59 -8.21
N ASP A 81 -6.40 -18.54 -9.01
CA ASP A 81 -5.65 -19.78 -9.22
C ASP A 81 -4.32 -19.55 -9.97
N GLU A 82 -4.31 -18.61 -10.91
CA GLU A 82 -3.12 -18.28 -11.70
C GLU A 82 -2.13 -17.41 -10.94
N ALA A 83 -2.60 -16.35 -10.29
CA ALA A 83 -1.76 -15.23 -9.86
C ALA A 83 -1.60 -15.09 -8.34
N TYR A 84 -2.58 -15.54 -7.55
CA TYR A 84 -2.55 -15.35 -6.11
C TYR A 84 -1.37 -16.08 -5.46
N LEU A 85 -0.59 -15.39 -4.65
CA LEU A 85 0.63 -15.93 -4.04
C LEU A 85 0.34 -17.22 -3.23
N TRP A 86 -0.82 -17.27 -2.61
CA TRP A 86 -1.29 -18.40 -1.79
C TRP A 86 -2.47 -19.11 -2.45
N TYR A 87 -2.39 -19.37 -3.76
CA TYR A 87 -3.48 -19.96 -4.53
C TYR A 87 -3.94 -21.32 -4.00
N ASN A 88 -3.03 -22.08 -3.40
CA ASN A 88 -3.30 -23.38 -2.76
C ASN A 88 -4.01 -23.26 -1.38
N GLU A 89 -4.11 -22.05 -0.83
CA GLU A 89 -4.83 -21.74 0.41
C GLU A 89 -6.21 -21.11 0.14
N VAL A 90 -6.63 -20.99 -1.13
CA VAL A 90 -7.94 -20.43 -1.50
C VAL A 90 -9.04 -21.37 -0.98
N PRO A 91 -9.97 -20.88 -0.13
CA PRO A 91 -11.02 -21.72 0.41
C PRO A 91 -11.98 -22.20 -0.68
N THR A 92 -12.66 -23.31 -0.44
CA THR A 92 -13.82 -23.71 -1.24
C THR A 92 -14.97 -22.73 -0.97
N VAL A 93 -15.41 -22.01 -2.00
CA VAL A 93 -16.46 -20.98 -1.91
C VAL A 93 -17.57 -21.33 -2.89
N ASP A 94 -18.82 -21.40 -2.40
CA ASP A 94 -19.99 -21.48 -3.27
C ASP A 94 -20.25 -20.11 -3.92
N ALA A 95 -19.89 -19.98 -5.19
CA ALA A 95 -20.04 -18.76 -5.95
C ALA A 95 -21.52 -18.29 -6.11
N ASN A 96 -22.50 -19.18 -5.85
CA ASN A 96 -23.93 -18.88 -5.96
C ASN A 96 -24.55 -18.44 -4.63
N ALA A 97 -23.77 -18.42 -3.55
CA ALA A 97 -24.28 -17.97 -2.25
C ALA A 97 -24.82 -16.52 -2.33
N ALA A 98 -25.87 -16.24 -1.55
CA ALA A 98 -26.56 -14.94 -1.54
C ALA A 98 -25.62 -13.75 -1.25
N ALA A 99 -24.56 -13.97 -0.47
CA ALA A 99 -23.55 -12.95 -0.16
C ALA A 99 -22.77 -12.42 -1.40
N TYR A 100 -22.79 -13.18 -2.50
CA TYR A 100 -22.08 -12.86 -3.77
C TYR A 100 -23.07 -12.68 -4.93
N SER A 101 -24.31 -12.34 -4.61
CA SER A 101 -25.40 -12.12 -5.56
C SER A 101 -26.05 -10.77 -5.28
N GLY A 102 -26.88 -10.28 -6.20
CA GLY A 102 -27.60 -9.01 -6.06
C GLY A 102 -27.43 -8.10 -7.26
N ALA A 103 -28.18 -7.00 -7.26
CA ALA A 103 -28.18 -6.03 -8.37
C ALA A 103 -26.87 -5.20 -8.44
N ASP A 104 -26.21 -4.99 -7.31
CA ASP A 104 -24.90 -4.33 -7.30
C ASP A 104 -23.77 -5.35 -7.57
N VAL A 105 -23.38 -5.42 -8.84
CA VAL A 105 -22.32 -6.33 -9.31
C VAL A 105 -20.99 -6.07 -8.62
N TYR A 106 -20.65 -4.78 -8.36
CA TYR A 106 -19.39 -4.44 -7.69
C TYR A 106 -19.34 -4.96 -6.26
N VAL A 107 -20.42 -4.76 -5.50
CA VAL A 107 -20.52 -5.28 -4.13
C VAL A 107 -20.44 -6.82 -4.12
N ALA A 108 -21.16 -7.48 -5.03
CA ALA A 108 -21.10 -8.94 -5.17
C ALA A 108 -19.67 -9.44 -5.47
N MET A 109 -18.98 -8.83 -6.42
CA MET A 109 -17.60 -9.16 -6.79
C MET A 109 -16.60 -8.86 -5.69
N LYS A 110 -16.75 -7.73 -4.98
CA LYS A 110 -15.94 -7.36 -3.81
C LYS A 110 -16.08 -8.38 -2.68
N ASN A 111 -17.30 -8.84 -2.41
CA ASN A 111 -17.55 -9.84 -1.37
C ASN A 111 -16.98 -11.22 -1.79
N TYR A 112 -17.12 -11.59 -3.07
CA TYR A 112 -16.55 -12.83 -3.59
C TYR A 112 -15.02 -12.81 -3.56
N PHE A 113 -14.38 -11.68 -3.95
CA PHE A 113 -12.94 -11.48 -3.79
C PHE A 113 -12.47 -11.72 -2.35
N LYS A 114 -13.16 -11.12 -1.36
CA LYS A 114 -12.84 -11.32 0.06
C LYS A 114 -12.96 -12.79 0.49
N ALA A 115 -13.93 -13.50 -0.05
CA ALA A 115 -14.16 -14.91 0.29
C ALA A 115 -13.05 -15.82 -0.26
N LEU A 116 -12.44 -15.48 -1.40
CA LEU A 116 -11.35 -16.24 -2.02
C LEU A 116 -10.00 -16.07 -1.31
N LYS A 117 -9.82 -15.08 -0.45
CA LYS A 117 -8.56 -14.84 0.27
C LYS A 117 -8.28 -15.96 1.28
N THR A 118 -7.00 -16.31 1.46
CA THR A 118 -6.56 -17.25 2.51
C THR A 118 -7.10 -16.87 3.89
N LYS A 119 -7.39 -17.87 4.70
CA LYS A 119 -7.79 -17.71 6.11
C LYS A 119 -6.63 -17.98 7.08
N ALA A 120 -5.43 -18.22 6.57
CA ALA A 120 -4.24 -18.37 7.38
C ALA A 120 -3.87 -17.08 8.11
N VAL A 121 -3.14 -17.21 9.21
CA VAL A 121 -2.66 -16.09 10.03
C VAL A 121 -1.13 -16.03 10.05
N THR A 122 -0.59 -14.86 10.37
CA THR A 122 0.84 -14.67 10.61
C THR A 122 1.25 -15.18 11.99
N ALA A 123 2.54 -15.18 12.31
CA ALA A 123 3.05 -15.57 13.62
C ALA A 123 2.45 -14.76 14.77
N SER A 124 2.07 -13.50 14.54
CA SER A 124 1.38 -12.65 15.52
C SER A 124 -0.14 -12.86 15.59
N GLY A 125 -0.70 -13.80 14.81
CA GLY A 125 -2.14 -14.07 14.77
C GLY A 125 -2.97 -13.11 13.90
N ALA A 126 -2.34 -12.20 13.13
CA ALA A 126 -3.06 -11.35 12.19
C ALA A 126 -3.38 -12.12 10.90
N ASP A 127 -4.47 -11.75 10.21
CA ASP A 127 -4.79 -12.34 8.90
C ASP A 127 -3.60 -12.20 7.94
N LYS A 128 -3.19 -13.31 7.32
CA LYS A 128 -2.07 -13.37 6.38
C LYS A 128 -2.33 -12.47 5.16
N ASP A 129 -3.53 -12.56 4.57
CA ASP A 129 -3.99 -11.62 3.55
C ASP A 129 -5.02 -10.63 4.11
N ARG A 130 -4.54 -9.61 4.80
CA ARG A 130 -5.34 -8.43 5.18
C ARG A 130 -5.28 -7.31 4.15
N PHE A 131 -4.54 -7.47 3.04
CA PHE A 131 -4.14 -6.41 2.13
C PHE A 131 -4.79 -6.45 0.75
N GLY A 132 -5.20 -7.63 0.25
CA GLY A 132 -5.86 -7.75 -1.05
C GLY A 132 -7.22 -7.04 -1.07
N PHE A 133 -7.50 -6.29 -2.13
CA PHE A 133 -8.71 -5.46 -2.28
C PHE A 133 -9.15 -5.33 -3.75
N THR A 134 -10.28 -4.64 -3.98
CA THR A 134 -10.79 -4.26 -5.29
C THR A 134 -11.12 -2.77 -5.31
N TYR A 135 -11.04 -2.13 -6.48
CA TYR A 135 -11.36 -0.71 -6.64
C TYR A 135 -11.91 -0.44 -8.04
N PRO A 136 -12.86 0.51 -8.23
CA PRO A 136 -13.24 0.94 -9.57
C PRO A 136 -12.02 1.48 -10.34
N THR A 137 -11.77 0.97 -11.56
CA THR A 137 -10.53 1.24 -12.30
C THR A 137 -10.30 2.73 -12.56
N ALA A 138 -11.35 3.47 -12.98
CA ALA A 138 -11.22 4.90 -13.24
C ALA A 138 -10.82 5.71 -11.98
N ALA A 139 -11.40 5.38 -10.83
CA ALA A 139 -11.06 6.03 -9.57
C ALA A 139 -9.66 5.64 -9.08
N TRP A 140 -9.27 4.38 -9.29
CA TRP A 140 -7.91 3.91 -9.01
C TRP A 140 -6.86 4.64 -9.85
N ASP A 141 -7.09 4.77 -11.15
CA ASP A 141 -6.20 5.48 -12.07
C ASP A 141 -6.06 6.96 -11.71
N ALA A 142 -7.17 7.63 -11.42
CA ALA A 142 -7.16 9.02 -10.98
C ALA A 142 -6.29 9.19 -9.72
N ARG A 143 -6.47 8.31 -8.72
CA ARG A 143 -5.67 8.35 -7.50
C ARG A 143 -4.19 8.04 -7.74
N SER A 144 -3.89 6.91 -8.35
CA SER A 144 -2.51 6.40 -8.43
C SER A 144 -1.64 7.17 -9.43
N LYS A 145 -2.22 7.59 -10.57
CA LYS A 145 -1.49 8.29 -11.64
C LYS A 145 -1.50 9.81 -11.47
N SER A 146 -2.63 10.38 -11.09
CA SER A 146 -2.81 11.84 -10.99
C SER A 146 -2.81 12.37 -9.56
N GLY A 147 -2.79 11.51 -8.56
CA GLY A 147 -2.86 11.89 -7.15
C GLY A 147 -4.21 12.49 -6.75
N VAL A 148 -5.26 12.26 -7.54
CA VAL A 148 -6.59 12.83 -7.28
C VAL A 148 -7.50 11.80 -6.63
N ALA A 149 -8.15 12.17 -5.53
CA ALA A 149 -9.15 11.34 -4.86
C ALA A 149 -10.30 12.21 -4.35
N ALA A 150 -11.51 11.63 -4.29
CA ALA A 150 -12.62 12.26 -3.61
C ALA A 150 -12.30 12.41 -2.11
N GLY A 151 -12.64 13.54 -1.51
CA GLY A 151 -12.36 13.80 -0.10
C GLY A 151 -12.59 15.26 0.29
N TYR A 152 -12.10 15.60 1.47
CA TYR A 152 -12.21 16.97 2.04
C TYR A 152 -10.83 17.61 2.21
N GLY A 153 -9.76 16.87 1.97
CA GLY A 153 -8.38 17.31 2.19
C GLY A 153 -7.89 17.07 3.61
N MET A 154 -8.54 16.23 4.38
CA MET A 154 -8.07 15.79 5.70
C MET A 154 -7.82 14.29 5.71
N GLU A 155 -6.83 13.88 6.46
CA GLU A 155 -6.48 12.48 6.64
C GLU A 155 -6.61 12.09 8.09
N PHE A 156 -7.21 10.93 8.35
CA PHE A 156 -7.48 10.44 9.69
C PHE A 156 -6.51 9.36 10.12
N VAL A 157 -6.17 9.40 11.40
CA VAL A 157 -5.64 8.25 12.14
C VAL A 157 -6.64 7.82 13.19
N PHE A 158 -6.55 6.55 13.53
CA PHE A 158 -7.41 5.95 14.54
C PHE A 158 -6.53 5.45 15.68
N GLY A 159 -6.89 5.76 16.90
CA GLY A 159 -6.24 5.22 18.09
C GLY A 159 -6.47 3.70 18.21
N SER A 160 -5.89 3.11 19.24
CA SER A 160 -6.19 1.71 19.56
C SER A 160 -7.69 1.56 19.77
N LEU A 161 -8.32 0.72 18.94
CA LEU A 161 -9.73 0.42 19.10
C LEU A 161 -9.92 -0.31 20.43
N VAL A 162 -10.45 0.39 21.41
CA VAL A 162 -10.90 -0.21 22.66
C VAL A 162 -12.39 -0.54 22.49
N ILE A 163 -12.70 -1.82 22.48
CA ILE A 163 -14.09 -2.29 22.49
C ILE A 163 -14.41 -2.61 23.95
N ASP A 164 -15.20 -1.76 24.59
CA ASP A 164 -15.92 -2.14 25.79
C ASP A 164 -17.23 -2.84 25.40
N LYS A 165 -18.00 -3.29 26.38
CA LYS A 165 -19.16 -4.16 26.19
C LYS A 165 -20.18 -3.64 25.17
N ASP A 166 -20.24 -2.33 24.95
CA ASP A 166 -21.30 -1.67 24.17
C ASP A 166 -20.77 -0.61 23.17
N HIS A 167 -19.50 -0.23 23.22
CA HIS A 167 -18.94 0.87 22.42
C HIS A 167 -17.58 0.54 21.83
N ALA A 168 -17.34 1.06 20.65
CA ALA A 168 -16.03 1.03 19.99
C ALA A 168 -15.40 2.42 20.08
N HIS A 169 -14.43 2.61 20.94
CA HIS A 169 -13.71 3.88 21.01
C HIS A 169 -12.64 3.93 19.92
N ARG A 170 -12.91 4.64 18.83
CA ARG A 170 -12.02 4.72 17.66
C ARG A 170 -10.95 5.80 17.79
N ASP A 171 -11.16 6.77 18.65
CA ASP A 171 -10.29 7.95 18.78
C ASP A 171 -9.82 8.50 17.41
N ALA A 172 -10.80 8.70 16.51
CA ALA A 172 -10.53 9.19 15.16
C ALA A 172 -10.06 10.65 15.20
N ARG A 173 -8.84 10.93 14.74
CA ARG A 173 -8.22 12.25 14.77
C ARG A 173 -7.65 12.63 13.40
N ILE A 174 -7.61 13.91 13.10
CA ILE A 174 -6.93 14.42 11.92
C ILE A 174 -5.43 14.26 12.09
N ALA A 175 -4.80 13.50 11.19
CA ALA A 175 -3.36 13.31 11.12
C ALA A 175 -2.66 14.50 10.47
N TYR A 176 -3.17 14.91 9.32
CA TYR A 176 -2.72 16.09 8.57
C TYR A 176 -3.81 16.59 7.62
N ILE A 177 -3.59 17.76 7.06
CA ILE A 177 -4.50 18.42 6.12
C ILE A 177 -3.73 18.77 4.85
N GLU A 178 -4.32 18.45 3.70
CA GLU A 178 -3.80 18.84 2.40
C GLU A 178 -3.95 20.37 2.22
N PRO A 179 -2.91 21.08 1.83
CA PRO A 179 -2.97 22.52 1.60
C PRO A 179 -4.00 22.91 0.52
N GLY A 180 -4.62 24.06 0.66
CA GLY A 180 -5.54 24.62 -0.33
C GLY A 180 -6.91 23.95 -0.41
N THR A 181 -7.25 23.10 0.56
CA THR A 181 -8.53 22.38 0.62
C THR A 181 -9.57 23.08 1.50
N GLU A 182 -10.84 22.63 1.42
CA GLU A 182 -11.90 23.16 2.28
C GLU A 182 -11.59 22.94 3.76
N ALA A 183 -11.06 21.76 4.13
CA ALA A 183 -10.65 21.48 5.50
C ALA A 183 -9.60 22.50 6.01
N ALA A 184 -8.63 22.87 5.17
CA ALA A 184 -7.65 23.90 5.49
C ALA A 184 -8.31 25.28 5.65
N ALA A 185 -9.23 25.65 4.76
CA ALA A 185 -9.97 26.92 4.80
C ALA A 185 -10.87 27.04 6.05
N LYS A 186 -11.38 25.92 6.56
CA LYS A 186 -12.15 25.86 7.82
C LYS A 186 -11.27 25.82 9.08
N ALA A 187 -9.96 26.00 8.94
CA ALA A 187 -8.98 26.01 10.03
C ALA A 187 -9.01 24.76 10.91
N LEU A 188 -9.36 23.61 10.33
CA LEU A 188 -9.14 22.31 10.96
C LEU A 188 -7.63 22.08 11.15
N LYS A 189 -7.27 21.29 12.16
CA LYS A 189 -5.87 21.06 12.54
C LYS A 189 -5.60 19.59 12.84
N ARG A 190 -4.34 19.22 12.71
CA ARG A 190 -3.82 17.98 13.28
C ARG A 190 -4.26 17.83 14.74
N GLY A 191 -4.73 16.65 15.10
CA GLY A 191 -5.19 16.32 16.43
C GLY A 191 -6.66 16.64 16.73
N ASP A 192 -7.37 17.39 15.87
CA ASP A 192 -8.81 17.57 16.03
C ASP A 192 -9.47 16.19 16.01
N LYS A 193 -10.25 15.89 17.07
CA LYS A 193 -10.89 14.59 17.26
C LYS A 193 -12.30 14.62 16.70
N LEU A 194 -12.62 13.66 15.86
CA LEU A 194 -13.99 13.47 15.37
C LEU A 194 -14.91 13.06 16.52
N VAL A 195 -16.02 13.77 16.65
CA VAL A 195 -17.10 13.48 17.62
C VAL A 195 -18.28 12.87 16.89
N THR A 196 -18.80 13.55 15.87
CA THR A 196 -19.90 13.03 15.03
C THR A 196 -19.70 13.41 13.57
N VAL A 197 -20.30 12.64 12.69
CA VAL A 197 -20.58 13.02 11.30
C VAL A 197 -22.02 12.65 10.99
N ASP A 198 -22.80 13.60 10.42
CA ASP A 198 -24.24 13.47 10.16
C ASP A 198 -25.01 12.95 11.38
N ASP A 199 -24.73 13.55 12.55
CA ASP A 199 -25.26 13.18 13.86
C ASP A 199 -24.94 11.76 14.35
N VAL A 200 -24.14 10.99 13.59
CA VAL A 200 -23.67 9.66 13.98
C VAL A 200 -22.36 9.79 14.76
N SER A 201 -22.30 9.20 15.95
CA SER A 201 -21.10 9.18 16.78
C SER A 201 -19.94 8.50 16.06
N ALA A 202 -18.72 9.07 16.16
CA ALA A 202 -17.49 8.44 15.68
C ALA A 202 -17.26 7.04 16.29
N ASP A 203 -17.89 6.77 17.44
CA ASP A 203 -17.80 5.51 18.17
C ASP A 203 -19.03 4.60 17.96
N ASP A 204 -19.96 4.97 17.06
CA ASP A 204 -21.10 4.12 16.72
C ASP A 204 -20.64 2.83 16.05
N ASN A 205 -21.08 1.68 16.58
CA ASN A 205 -20.74 0.36 16.10
C ASN A 205 -21.92 -0.41 15.50
N SER A 206 -23.08 0.22 15.38
CA SER A 206 -24.20 -0.35 14.65
C SER A 206 -23.90 -0.47 13.15
N PRO A 207 -24.46 -1.44 12.42
CA PRO A 207 -24.25 -1.55 10.97
C PRO A 207 -24.62 -0.27 10.21
N GLY A 208 -25.69 0.43 10.63
CA GLY A 208 -26.13 1.70 10.04
C GLY A 208 -25.13 2.83 10.31
N GLY A 209 -24.71 2.99 11.57
CA GLY A 209 -23.72 4.00 11.95
C GLY A 209 -22.38 3.79 11.26
N VAL A 210 -21.88 2.55 11.20
CA VAL A 210 -20.65 2.21 10.48
C VAL A 210 -20.77 2.53 8.98
N ALA A 211 -21.94 2.33 8.37
CA ALA A 211 -22.15 2.68 6.96
C ALA A 211 -22.04 4.19 6.74
N VAL A 212 -22.66 5.02 7.59
CA VAL A 212 -22.56 6.50 7.54
C VAL A 212 -21.12 6.95 7.74
N LEU A 213 -20.44 6.44 8.77
CA LEU A 213 -19.02 6.76 9.04
C LEU A 213 -18.13 6.43 7.85
N ASN A 214 -18.30 5.25 7.24
CA ASN A 214 -17.50 4.85 6.09
C ASN A 214 -17.78 5.72 4.86
N ALA A 215 -19.04 6.08 4.59
CA ALA A 215 -19.39 6.94 3.46
C ALA A 215 -18.78 8.34 3.60
N ALA A 216 -18.78 8.89 4.82
CA ALA A 216 -18.22 10.20 5.08
C ALA A 216 -16.68 10.19 5.16
N LEU A 217 -16.07 9.22 5.87
CA LEU A 217 -14.61 9.18 6.05
C LEU A 217 -13.85 8.76 4.79
N PHE A 218 -14.47 7.94 3.92
CA PHE A 218 -13.85 7.37 2.72
C PHE A 218 -14.74 7.56 1.50
N PRO A 219 -15.07 8.82 1.13
CA PRO A 219 -15.99 9.08 0.03
C PRO A 219 -15.39 8.62 -1.30
N ASP A 220 -16.23 8.10 -2.17
CA ASP A 220 -15.93 7.77 -3.56
C ASP A 220 -16.61 8.72 -4.57
N THR A 221 -17.46 9.62 -4.07
CA THR A 221 -18.26 10.56 -4.86
C THR A 221 -18.00 11.99 -4.44
N VAL A 222 -17.85 12.90 -5.40
CA VAL A 222 -17.71 14.34 -5.15
C VAL A 222 -19.07 15.05 -5.10
N GLY A 223 -19.12 16.21 -4.43
CA GLY A 223 -20.32 17.03 -4.32
C GLY A 223 -21.28 16.60 -3.20
N VAL A 224 -20.90 15.64 -2.36
CA VAL A 224 -21.72 15.23 -1.20
C VAL A 224 -21.31 16.03 0.03
N ALA A 225 -22.27 16.70 0.66
CA ALA A 225 -22.06 17.47 1.87
C ALA A 225 -22.35 16.62 3.11
N HIS A 226 -21.48 16.72 4.11
CA HIS A 226 -21.66 16.09 5.43
C HIS A 226 -21.48 17.12 6.53
N THR A 227 -22.18 16.94 7.63
CA THR A 227 -22.04 17.76 8.85
C THR A 227 -21.08 17.09 9.82
N TRP A 228 -20.13 17.86 10.34
CA TRP A 228 -19.05 17.35 11.17
C TRP A 228 -19.00 18.09 12.50
N VAL A 229 -18.76 17.35 13.57
CA VAL A 229 -18.41 17.89 14.87
C VAL A 229 -17.03 17.38 15.26
N PHE A 230 -16.13 18.31 15.47
CA PHE A 230 -14.79 18.01 16.00
C PHE A 230 -14.62 18.62 17.39
N SER A 231 -13.93 17.92 18.28
CA SER A 231 -13.43 18.48 19.53
C SER A 231 -11.94 18.83 19.41
N ARG A 232 -11.58 19.97 19.98
CA ARG A 232 -10.20 20.47 20.06
C ARG A 232 -9.89 20.81 21.51
N ALA A 233 -8.75 20.33 22.02
CA ALA A 233 -8.33 20.59 23.39
C ALA A 233 -8.34 22.11 23.70
N GLY A 234 -8.94 22.49 24.83
CA GLY A 234 -9.01 23.90 25.27
C GLY A 234 -9.97 24.79 24.47
N SER A 235 -10.80 24.24 23.58
CA SER A 235 -11.74 25.00 22.75
C SER A 235 -13.15 24.39 22.78
N ALA A 236 -14.15 25.17 22.37
CA ALA A 236 -15.49 24.65 22.09
C ALA A 236 -15.43 23.71 20.87
N ASN A 237 -16.41 22.81 20.76
CA ASN A 237 -16.54 21.94 19.59
C ASN A 237 -16.69 22.77 18.30
N LEU A 238 -16.07 22.30 17.24
CA LEU A 238 -16.17 22.87 15.91
C LEU A 238 -17.31 22.15 15.17
N ASN A 239 -18.37 22.88 14.86
CA ASN A 239 -19.49 22.39 14.06
C ASN A 239 -19.37 23.00 12.65
N LEU A 240 -19.26 22.17 11.63
CA LEU A 240 -19.04 22.63 10.27
C LEU A 240 -19.61 21.66 9.25
N THR A 241 -19.88 22.18 8.05
CA THR A 241 -20.24 21.36 6.90
C THR A 241 -19.04 21.34 5.96
N LEU A 242 -18.67 20.15 5.47
CA LEU A 242 -17.67 19.97 4.43
C LEU A 242 -18.31 19.23 3.26
N THR A 243 -17.93 19.64 2.05
CA THR A 243 -18.38 19.01 0.81
C THR A 243 -17.24 18.24 0.16
N THR A 244 -17.52 17.02 -0.25
CA THR A 244 -16.51 16.21 -0.96
C THR A 244 -16.13 16.86 -2.29
N ALA A 245 -14.83 16.94 -2.55
CA ALA A 245 -14.26 17.50 -3.77
C ALA A 245 -13.15 16.58 -4.30
N ASN A 246 -12.70 16.84 -5.53
CA ASN A 246 -11.48 16.24 -6.04
C ASN A 246 -10.27 16.86 -5.32
N ILE A 247 -9.64 16.09 -4.46
CA ILE A 247 -8.45 16.50 -3.71
C ILE A 247 -7.21 16.00 -4.42
N THR A 248 -6.34 16.92 -4.83
CA THR A 248 -5.00 16.57 -5.32
C THR A 248 -4.10 16.34 -4.11
N LYS A 249 -3.59 15.11 -3.98
CA LYS A 249 -2.68 14.73 -2.91
C LYS A 249 -1.31 15.38 -3.09
N MET A 250 -0.70 15.76 -1.98
CA MET A 250 0.67 16.26 -1.93
C MET A 250 1.57 15.19 -1.25
N PRO A 251 2.14 14.24 -2.01
CA PRO A 251 2.98 13.17 -1.46
C PRO A 251 4.09 13.66 -0.54
N VAL A 252 4.86 14.67 -0.93
CA VAL A 252 5.81 15.36 -0.04
C VAL A 252 5.11 16.53 0.62
N LEU A 253 4.49 16.29 1.77
CA LEU A 253 3.67 17.29 2.46
C LEU A 253 4.50 18.50 2.92
N MET A 254 5.71 18.26 3.40
CA MET A 254 6.63 19.31 3.80
C MET A 254 8.09 18.85 3.81
N ARG A 255 9.00 19.81 3.73
CA ARG A 255 10.43 19.66 3.94
C ARG A 255 11.01 20.87 4.65
N THR A 256 11.98 20.65 5.51
CA THR A 256 12.70 21.72 6.20
C THR A 256 14.10 21.25 6.60
N VAL A 257 14.94 22.18 7.04
CA VAL A 257 16.28 21.90 7.56
C VAL A 257 16.43 22.54 8.93
N PHE A 258 16.88 21.76 9.90
CA PHE A 258 17.23 22.20 11.22
C PHE A 258 18.76 22.30 11.36
N THR A 259 19.25 23.33 12.04
CA THR A 259 20.61 23.34 12.55
C THR A 259 20.56 22.77 13.96
N ALA A 260 21.11 21.59 14.13
CA ALA A 260 21.13 20.93 15.42
C ALA A 260 22.15 21.55 16.38
N ILE A 261 22.04 21.21 17.68
CA ILE A 261 22.90 21.78 18.74
C ILE A 261 24.40 21.48 18.54
N ASP A 262 24.71 20.38 17.81
CA ASP A 262 26.08 20.00 17.42
C ASP A 262 26.55 20.68 16.13
N GLY A 263 25.79 21.62 15.58
CA GLY A 263 26.08 22.37 14.36
C GLY A 263 25.74 21.62 13.07
N ARG A 264 25.30 20.34 13.10
CA ARG A 264 24.94 19.59 11.91
C ARG A 264 23.61 20.08 11.34
N ARG A 265 23.50 20.00 10.03
CA ARG A 265 22.29 20.33 9.28
C ARG A 265 21.48 19.07 9.08
N VAL A 266 20.30 19.01 9.66
CA VAL A 266 19.40 17.85 9.61
C VAL A 266 18.22 18.20 8.72
N GLY A 267 18.11 17.51 7.57
CA GLY A 267 16.92 17.56 6.72
C GLY A 267 15.76 16.79 7.38
N TYR A 268 14.57 17.33 7.28
CA TYR A 268 13.32 16.65 7.67
C TYR A 268 12.34 16.68 6.51
N MET A 269 11.76 15.54 6.18
CA MET A 269 10.79 15.40 5.10
C MET A 269 9.63 14.52 5.53
N VAL A 270 8.40 15.03 5.38
CA VAL A 270 7.17 14.23 5.51
C VAL A 270 6.76 13.74 4.14
N PHE A 271 6.75 12.41 3.97
CA PHE A 271 6.40 11.74 2.73
C PHE A 271 5.26 10.75 2.96
N ASN A 272 4.08 11.03 2.40
CA ASN A 272 2.83 10.37 2.75
C ASN A 272 2.29 9.36 1.74
N ASP A 273 2.79 9.35 0.48
CA ASP A 273 2.22 8.43 -0.53
C ASP A 273 3.19 8.20 -1.70
N HIS A 274 3.32 6.95 -2.16
CA HIS A 274 4.16 6.59 -3.31
C HIS A 274 3.35 6.65 -4.62
N LEU A 275 2.69 7.77 -4.89
CA LEU A 275 1.97 8.04 -6.14
C LEU A 275 2.95 8.39 -7.28
N ALA A 276 2.50 8.31 -8.54
CA ALA A 276 3.33 8.74 -9.67
C ALA A 276 3.77 10.21 -9.56
N THR A 277 2.91 11.07 -9.01
CA THR A 277 3.21 12.49 -8.77
C THR A 277 4.28 12.73 -7.71
N ALA A 278 4.64 11.72 -6.92
CA ALA A 278 5.68 11.82 -5.89
C ALA A 278 7.09 11.99 -6.49
N GLU A 279 7.36 11.43 -7.68
CA GLU A 279 8.70 11.45 -8.29
C GLU A 279 9.27 12.88 -8.36
N ALA A 280 8.54 13.81 -8.98
CA ALA A 280 8.98 15.19 -9.12
C ALA A 280 9.15 15.90 -7.77
N GLN A 281 8.25 15.63 -6.81
CA GLN A 281 8.31 16.25 -5.48
C GLN A 281 9.49 15.73 -4.66
N LEU A 282 9.83 14.43 -4.76
CA LEU A 282 11.00 13.83 -4.13
C LEU A 282 12.31 14.37 -4.72
N VAL A 283 12.37 14.49 -6.06
CA VAL A 283 13.52 15.08 -6.75
C VAL A 283 13.75 16.53 -6.30
N ASP A 284 12.68 17.32 -6.22
CA ASP A 284 12.74 18.69 -5.73
C ASP A 284 13.17 18.77 -4.25
N ALA A 285 12.64 17.89 -3.39
CA ALA A 285 13.03 17.82 -1.98
C ALA A 285 14.51 17.46 -1.81
N VAL A 286 15.00 16.47 -2.55
CA VAL A 286 16.41 16.06 -2.47
C VAL A 286 17.35 17.13 -3.02
N ASN A 287 16.98 17.83 -4.10
CA ASN A 287 17.74 18.98 -4.60
C ASN A 287 17.79 20.12 -3.57
N TYR A 288 16.68 20.41 -2.90
CA TYR A 288 16.65 21.37 -1.79
C TYR A 288 17.63 20.96 -0.68
N PHE A 289 17.62 19.70 -0.24
CA PHE A 289 18.52 19.22 0.79
C PHE A 289 19.99 19.26 0.37
N LYS A 290 20.30 18.96 -0.90
CA LYS A 290 21.65 19.13 -1.45
C LYS A 290 22.12 20.57 -1.43
N ALA A 291 21.26 21.51 -1.87
CA ALA A 291 21.56 22.94 -1.84
C ALA A 291 21.77 23.45 -0.40
N GLN A 292 21.05 22.84 0.54
CA GLN A 292 21.22 23.13 1.95
C GLN A 292 22.39 22.37 2.61
N ALA A 293 23.11 21.53 1.88
CA ALA A 293 24.24 20.71 2.37
C ALA A 293 23.92 20.01 3.69
N ILE A 294 22.81 19.22 3.74
CA ILE A 294 22.46 18.49 4.95
C ILE A 294 23.46 17.39 5.24
N ASP A 295 23.73 17.15 6.52
CA ASP A 295 24.58 16.07 7.01
C ASP A 295 23.81 14.77 7.23
N GLU A 296 22.53 14.87 7.60
CA GLU A 296 21.66 13.77 8.02
C GLU A 296 20.22 14.03 7.58
N LEU A 297 19.42 12.96 7.46
CA LEU A 297 18.03 13.02 7.06
C LEU A 297 17.15 12.33 8.12
N VAL A 298 16.06 13.01 8.51
CA VAL A 298 14.90 12.40 9.16
C VAL A 298 13.79 12.29 8.11
N LEU A 299 13.49 11.07 7.71
CA LEU A 299 12.43 10.72 6.77
C LEU A 299 11.18 10.31 7.55
N ASP A 300 10.14 11.11 7.50
CA ASP A 300 8.87 10.84 8.18
C ASP A 300 7.87 10.22 7.22
N ILE A 301 7.65 8.93 7.38
CA ILE A 301 6.72 8.12 6.60
C ILE A 301 5.65 7.47 7.49
N ARG A 302 5.38 8.06 8.67
CA ARG A 302 4.46 7.49 9.66
C ARG A 302 3.05 7.25 9.14
N TYR A 303 2.59 8.01 8.14
CA TYR A 303 1.27 7.89 7.51
C TYR A 303 1.32 7.33 6.10
N ASN A 304 2.48 6.83 5.64
CA ASN A 304 2.69 6.38 4.28
C ASN A 304 2.36 4.89 4.12
N GLY A 305 1.20 4.58 3.55
CA GLY A 305 0.75 3.21 3.29
C GLY A 305 1.47 2.51 2.12
N GLY A 306 2.37 3.19 1.42
CA GLY A 306 3.07 2.64 0.27
C GLY A 306 2.59 3.19 -1.07
N GLY A 307 2.61 2.39 -2.13
CA GLY A 307 2.28 2.73 -3.50
C GLY A 307 3.23 2.09 -4.50
N TYR A 308 3.67 2.85 -5.49
CA TYR A 308 4.55 2.34 -6.53
C TYR A 308 5.96 1.99 -6.02
N LEU A 309 6.38 0.76 -6.30
CA LEU A 309 7.68 0.24 -5.88
C LEU A 309 8.85 1.00 -6.54
N TYR A 310 8.67 1.51 -7.77
CA TYR A 310 9.72 2.29 -8.43
C TYR A 310 9.99 3.61 -7.68
N ILE A 311 8.97 4.27 -7.14
CA ILE A 311 9.13 5.48 -6.30
C ILE A 311 9.94 5.15 -5.03
N ALA A 312 9.67 4.01 -4.40
CA ALA A 312 10.44 3.54 -3.24
C ALA A 312 11.92 3.29 -3.60
N SER A 313 12.16 2.68 -4.76
CA SER A 313 13.51 2.43 -5.28
C SER A 313 14.26 3.73 -5.58
N GLU A 314 13.62 4.69 -6.24
CA GLU A 314 14.18 6.01 -6.53
C GLU A 314 14.52 6.77 -5.24
N LEU A 315 13.60 6.80 -4.27
CA LEU A 315 13.85 7.42 -2.97
C LEU A 315 15.04 6.76 -2.26
N ALA A 316 15.09 5.43 -2.25
CA ALA A 316 16.21 4.71 -1.63
C ALA A 316 17.54 5.01 -2.34
N TYR A 317 17.55 5.11 -3.69
CA TYR A 317 18.73 5.57 -4.44
C TYR A 317 19.12 7.00 -4.07
N MET A 318 18.15 7.91 -4.03
CA MET A 318 18.40 9.31 -3.70
C MET A 318 18.98 9.49 -2.29
N ILE A 319 18.63 8.62 -1.35
CA ILE A 319 19.21 8.59 0.01
C ILE A 319 20.61 7.98 0.00
N ALA A 320 20.75 6.74 -0.52
CA ALA A 320 21.97 5.93 -0.40
C ALA A 320 23.09 6.35 -1.35
N GLY A 321 22.73 6.87 -2.54
CA GLY A 321 23.65 7.29 -3.59
C GLY A 321 24.27 6.16 -4.39
N PRO A 322 25.00 6.49 -5.47
CA PRO A 322 25.49 5.53 -6.45
C PRO A 322 26.49 4.53 -5.86
N THR A 323 27.37 4.96 -4.95
CA THR A 323 28.43 4.10 -4.39
C THR A 323 27.87 2.86 -3.69
N ARG A 324 26.72 2.98 -2.99
CA ARG A 324 26.10 1.86 -2.27
C ARG A 324 25.16 1.05 -3.14
N THR A 325 24.59 1.65 -4.18
CA THR A 325 23.50 1.04 -4.95
C THR A 325 23.93 0.46 -6.29
N GLN A 326 25.13 0.80 -6.79
CA GLN A 326 25.61 0.33 -8.09
C GLN A 326 25.64 -1.19 -8.16
N GLY A 327 24.95 -1.76 -9.15
CA GLY A 327 24.87 -3.20 -9.38
C GLY A 327 24.07 -3.98 -8.31
N LYS A 328 23.40 -3.27 -7.38
CA LYS A 328 22.57 -3.89 -6.35
C LYS A 328 21.11 -3.91 -6.76
N VAL A 329 20.40 -4.92 -6.29
CA VAL A 329 18.96 -5.04 -6.43
C VAL A 329 18.29 -4.36 -5.24
N PHE A 330 17.35 -3.46 -5.50
CA PHE A 330 16.51 -2.85 -4.46
C PHE A 330 15.57 -3.90 -3.86
N GLU A 331 14.88 -4.65 -4.75
CA GLU A 331 14.01 -5.74 -4.35
C GLU A 331 13.98 -6.84 -5.43
N GLN A 332 14.16 -8.09 -5.01
CA GLN A 332 13.93 -9.30 -5.81
C GLN A 332 12.54 -9.82 -5.48
N LEU A 333 11.69 -10.03 -6.51
CA LEU A 333 10.33 -10.51 -6.38
C LEU A 333 10.26 -12.04 -6.54
N SER A 334 9.39 -12.67 -5.76
CA SER A 334 9.07 -14.10 -5.87
C SER A 334 7.57 -14.27 -5.98
N TYR A 335 7.12 -14.87 -7.07
CA TYR A 335 5.72 -15.23 -7.34
C TYR A 335 5.42 -16.65 -6.84
N ASN A 336 4.18 -17.11 -6.99
CA ASN A 336 3.82 -18.50 -6.74
C ASN A 336 4.52 -19.45 -7.71
N ASP A 337 4.49 -20.75 -7.45
CA ASP A 337 5.20 -21.79 -8.24
C ASP A 337 4.67 -21.93 -9.69
N LYS A 338 3.40 -21.60 -9.95
CA LYS A 338 2.83 -21.52 -11.31
C LYS A 338 3.45 -20.39 -12.14
N ARG A 339 4.02 -19.39 -11.48
CA ARG A 339 4.69 -18.21 -12.06
C ARG A 339 6.21 -18.23 -11.83
N SER A 340 6.80 -19.41 -11.77
CA SER A 340 8.25 -19.59 -11.59
C SER A 340 9.06 -18.91 -12.72
N ALA A 341 8.54 -18.84 -13.95
CA ALA A 341 9.14 -18.11 -15.05
C ALA A 341 9.24 -16.60 -14.75
N ASP A 342 8.20 -16.01 -14.14
CA ASP A 342 8.21 -14.61 -13.73
C ASP A 342 9.24 -14.38 -12.63
N THR A 343 9.29 -15.25 -11.61
CA THR A 343 10.30 -15.21 -10.53
C THR A 343 11.73 -15.23 -11.07
N ASN A 344 11.99 -16.02 -12.10
CA ASN A 344 13.33 -16.18 -12.70
C ASN A 344 13.64 -15.16 -13.80
N SER A 345 12.70 -14.30 -14.15
CA SER A 345 12.88 -13.28 -15.18
C SER A 345 13.73 -12.11 -14.68
N ALA A 346 14.29 -11.34 -15.60
CA ALA A 346 14.96 -10.08 -15.27
C ALA A 346 13.97 -9.07 -14.62
N ASN A 347 12.69 -9.16 -14.98
CA ASN A 347 11.64 -8.27 -14.51
C ASN A 347 11.28 -8.48 -13.03
N SER A 348 11.68 -9.59 -12.43
CA SER A 348 11.53 -9.81 -10.99
C SER A 348 12.54 -9.02 -10.15
N ARG A 349 13.53 -8.38 -10.79
CA ARG A 349 14.58 -7.62 -10.12
C ARG A 349 14.36 -6.14 -10.29
N THR A 350 13.87 -5.49 -9.26
CA THR A 350 13.79 -4.02 -9.20
C THR A 350 15.18 -3.48 -8.81
N PRO A 351 15.88 -2.76 -9.71
CA PRO A 351 17.16 -2.14 -9.36
C PRO A 351 16.92 -0.94 -8.43
N PHE A 352 17.98 -0.36 -7.90
CA PHE A 352 17.93 1.03 -7.42
C PHE A 352 17.90 1.94 -8.65
N TYR A 353 16.73 2.51 -8.97
CA TYR A 353 16.61 3.40 -10.12
C TYR A 353 17.35 4.70 -9.87
N ASN A 354 18.30 5.00 -10.76
CA ASN A 354 19.11 6.22 -10.72
C ASN A 354 18.67 7.27 -11.75
N THR A 355 17.59 6.98 -12.47
CA THR A 355 16.93 7.89 -13.42
C THR A 355 15.44 7.95 -13.13
N SER A 356 14.83 9.11 -13.40
CA SER A 356 13.39 9.28 -13.34
C SER A 356 12.67 8.54 -14.46
N THR A 357 11.34 8.49 -14.42
CA THR A 357 10.50 7.98 -15.52
C THR A 357 10.75 8.72 -16.83
N GLY A 358 11.14 10.00 -16.78
CA GLY A 358 11.56 10.81 -17.93
C GLY A 358 13.03 10.64 -18.31
N SER A 359 13.73 9.62 -17.79
CA SER A 359 15.16 9.34 -18.07
C SER A 359 16.15 10.41 -17.58
N ALA A 360 15.73 11.36 -16.75
CA ALA A 360 16.63 12.32 -16.14
C ALA A 360 17.38 11.68 -14.95
N ALA A 361 18.67 11.99 -14.80
CA ALA A 361 19.46 11.50 -13.67
C ALA A 361 18.88 12.01 -12.33
N LEU A 362 18.68 11.10 -11.38
CA LEU A 362 18.19 11.45 -10.05
C LEU A 362 19.33 12.04 -9.19
N PRO A 363 19.02 13.08 -8.39
CA PRO A 363 19.96 13.59 -7.39
C PRO A 363 20.19 12.56 -6.29
N SER A 364 21.30 12.64 -5.56
CA SER A 364 21.52 11.82 -4.38
C SER A 364 22.19 12.58 -3.25
N LEU A 365 21.87 12.17 -2.00
CA LEU A 365 22.45 12.68 -0.77
C LEU A 365 23.67 11.86 -0.32
N SER A 366 23.77 10.61 -0.80
CA SER A 366 24.85 9.67 -0.47
C SER A 366 25.05 9.45 1.03
N LEU A 367 23.95 9.40 1.78
CA LEU A 367 23.98 9.26 3.24
C LEU A 367 24.33 7.82 3.64
N SER A 368 25.11 7.70 4.73
CA SER A 368 25.41 6.40 5.34
C SER A 368 24.39 6.02 6.42
N ARG A 369 23.58 6.97 6.87
CA ARG A 369 22.55 6.80 7.89
C ARG A 369 21.30 7.60 7.57
N VAL A 370 20.14 7.08 7.95
CA VAL A 370 18.85 7.77 7.89
C VAL A 370 18.04 7.45 9.13
N TYR A 371 17.34 8.45 9.67
CA TYR A 371 16.37 8.30 10.75
C TYR A 371 14.98 8.24 10.10
N VAL A 372 14.26 7.16 10.32
CA VAL A 372 12.93 6.94 9.75
C VAL A 372 11.89 7.01 10.86
N ILE A 373 10.98 7.96 10.74
CA ILE A 373 9.80 8.02 11.61
C ILE A 373 8.70 7.17 10.99
N ALA A 374 8.22 6.17 11.72
CA ALA A 374 7.27 5.17 11.21
C ALA A 374 6.30 4.70 12.30
N GLN A 375 5.18 4.12 11.87
CA GLN A 375 4.21 3.48 12.76
C GLN A 375 3.38 2.43 11.99
N SER A 376 2.30 1.93 12.58
CA SER A 376 1.45 0.87 12.00
C SER A 376 0.87 1.21 10.62
N ASP A 377 0.78 2.47 10.25
CA ASP A 377 0.33 2.91 8.92
C ASP A 377 1.48 3.00 7.90
N THR A 378 2.74 2.86 8.34
CA THR A 378 3.90 2.72 7.46
C THR A 378 3.90 1.32 6.86
N CYS A 379 3.58 1.20 5.56
CA CYS A 379 3.25 -0.07 4.96
C CYS A 379 3.92 -0.27 3.58
N SER A 380 4.15 -1.54 3.23
CA SER A 380 4.34 -1.95 1.83
C SER A 380 5.56 -1.30 1.15
N ALA A 381 5.39 -0.41 0.15
CA ALA A 381 6.51 0.30 -0.51
C ALA A 381 7.33 1.14 0.48
N SER A 382 6.72 1.69 1.52
CA SER A 382 7.42 2.40 2.59
C SER A 382 8.31 1.48 3.41
N GLU A 383 7.85 0.25 3.70
CA GLU A 383 8.67 -0.78 4.34
C GLU A 383 9.77 -1.28 3.39
N ALA A 384 9.52 -1.29 2.07
CA ALA A 384 10.53 -1.62 1.07
C ALA A 384 11.67 -0.59 1.06
N VAL A 385 11.41 0.71 1.31
CA VAL A 385 12.47 1.73 1.50
C VAL A 385 13.35 1.34 2.69
N ILE A 386 12.76 1.02 3.83
CA ILE A 386 13.50 0.58 5.04
C ILE A 386 14.32 -0.68 4.71
N ASN A 387 13.70 -1.68 4.09
CA ASN A 387 14.33 -2.96 3.78
C ASN A 387 15.45 -2.82 2.73
N GLY A 388 15.21 -2.08 1.67
CA GLY A 388 16.16 -1.84 0.58
C GLY A 388 17.41 -1.09 1.06
N LEU A 389 17.24 -0.04 1.87
CA LEU A 389 18.35 0.71 2.47
C LEU A 389 19.19 -0.17 3.38
N ARG A 390 18.59 -1.00 4.23
CA ARG A 390 19.30 -2.01 5.05
C ARG A 390 20.04 -3.04 4.19
N GLY A 391 19.48 -3.36 3.01
CA GLY A 391 20.07 -4.27 2.03
C GLY A 391 21.40 -3.77 1.44
N VAL A 392 21.64 -2.46 1.46
CA VAL A 392 22.86 -1.82 0.92
C VAL A 392 23.68 -1.09 2.00
N ASP A 393 23.57 -1.54 3.25
CA ASP A 393 24.36 -1.07 4.39
C ASP A 393 24.19 0.43 4.72
N VAL A 394 23.01 0.97 4.44
CA VAL A 394 22.59 2.24 5.07
C VAL A 394 22.13 1.94 6.47
N ASP A 395 22.66 2.65 7.46
CA ASP A 395 22.31 2.53 8.87
C ASP A 395 20.93 3.19 9.11
N VAL A 396 19.87 2.38 9.00
CA VAL A 396 18.50 2.84 9.25
C VAL A 396 18.22 2.83 10.75
N ARG A 397 17.76 3.97 11.27
CA ARG A 397 17.30 4.14 12.65
C ARG A 397 15.80 4.38 12.66
N LEU A 398 15.05 3.54 13.37
CA LEU A 398 13.59 3.56 13.35
C LEU A 398 13.05 4.22 14.63
N ILE A 399 12.23 5.26 14.46
CA ILE A 399 11.64 6.02 15.55
C ILE A 399 10.11 5.92 15.42
N GLY A 400 9.45 5.56 16.51
CA GLY A 400 7.98 5.48 16.54
C GLY A 400 7.45 4.11 16.89
N GLY A 401 6.56 3.55 16.08
CA GLY A 401 5.90 2.26 16.29
C GLY A 401 6.33 1.17 15.31
N THR A 402 5.86 -0.05 15.58
CA THR A 402 6.02 -1.18 14.65
C THR A 402 5.28 -0.90 13.35
N THR A 403 5.94 -1.15 12.21
CA THR A 403 5.34 -0.97 10.89
C THR A 403 4.29 -2.04 10.58
N CYS A 404 3.54 -1.90 9.49
CA CYS A 404 2.36 -2.75 9.26
C CYS A 404 2.66 -4.21 8.92
N GLY A 405 3.82 -4.51 8.35
CA GLY A 405 4.21 -5.89 8.02
C GLY A 405 3.65 -6.39 6.69
N LYS A 406 3.95 -5.69 5.59
CA LYS A 406 3.53 -6.08 4.24
C LYS A 406 4.73 -6.27 3.30
N PRO A 407 5.46 -7.40 3.37
CA PRO A 407 6.51 -7.73 2.39
C PRO A 407 5.93 -8.14 1.03
N TYR A 408 4.64 -8.01 0.83
CA TYR A 408 3.87 -8.49 -0.30
C TYR A 408 3.46 -7.38 -1.25
N GLY A 409 3.23 -7.74 -2.51
CA GLY A 409 2.73 -6.80 -3.50
C GLY A 409 1.85 -7.46 -4.55
N PHE A 410 1.38 -6.63 -5.47
CA PHE A 410 0.45 -7.01 -6.53
C PHE A 410 0.59 -6.08 -7.74
N THR A 411 0.03 -6.53 -8.85
CA THR A 411 -0.23 -5.72 -10.04
C THR A 411 -1.73 -5.46 -10.11
N ALA A 412 -2.13 -4.25 -10.51
CA ALA A 412 -3.54 -3.99 -10.80
C ALA A 412 -3.98 -4.87 -11.98
N LYS A 413 -5.00 -5.70 -11.78
CA LYS A 413 -5.59 -6.52 -12.83
C LYS A 413 -7.00 -6.07 -13.11
N ASP A 414 -7.17 -5.40 -14.25
CA ASP A 414 -8.46 -4.82 -14.63
C ASP A 414 -9.35 -5.85 -15.34
N ASN A 415 -10.59 -5.93 -14.87
CA ASN A 415 -11.63 -6.68 -15.54
C ASN A 415 -12.99 -5.99 -15.32
N CYS A 416 -13.74 -5.77 -16.38
CA CYS A 416 -15.09 -5.21 -16.33
C CYS A 416 -15.17 -3.85 -15.58
N GLY A 417 -14.14 -2.98 -15.73
CA GLY A 417 -14.09 -1.65 -15.11
C GLY A 417 -13.76 -1.65 -13.62
N VAL A 418 -13.36 -2.80 -13.09
CA VAL A 418 -12.88 -2.98 -11.73
C VAL A 418 -11.44 -3.48 -11.76
N SER A 419 -10.58 -2.87 -10.96
CA SER A 419 -9.21 -3.31 -10.71
C SER A 419 -9.19 -4.22 -9.49
N TYR A 420 -8.57 -5.37 -9.62
CA TYR A 420 -8.41 -6.40 -8.60
C TYR A 420 -6.95 -6.47 -8.17
N PHE A 421 -6.72 -6.62 -6.87
CA PHE A 421 -5.40 -6.60 -6.26
C PHE A 421 -5.20 -7.80 -5.32
N PRO A 422 -5.23 -9.04 -5.83
CA PRO A 422 -4.80 -10.19 -5.03
C PRO A 422 -3.29 -10.08 -4.80
N ILE A 423 -2.80 -10.53 -3.64
CA ILE A 423 -1.35 -10.60 -3.40
C ILE A 423 -0.73 -11.58 -4.39
N GLU A 424 0.24 -11.12 -5.19
CA GLU A 424 0.87 -11.91 -6.26
C GLU A 424 2.31 -12.31 -5.95
N PHE A 425 3.04 -11.48 -5.19
CA PHE A 425 4.46 -11.70 -4.92
C PHE A 425 4.85 -11.28 -3.51
N LYS A 426 5.99 -11.78 -3.06
CA LYS A 426 6.78 -11.26 -1.94
C LYS A 426 8.12 -10.74 -2.44
N GLY A 427 8.69 -9.77 -1.70
CA GLY A 427 9.97 -9.17 -2.04
C GLY A 427 11.06 -9.42 -1.01
N VAL A 428 12.32 -9.53 -1.48
CA VAL A 428 13.50 -9.58 -0.62
C VAL A 428 14.53 -8.54 -1.07
N ASN A 429 15.29 -7.98 -0.14
CA ASN A 429 16.33 -7.00 -0.43
C ASN A 429 17.61 -7.63 -0.98
N ALA A 430 18.65 -6.82 -1.27
CA ALA A 430 19.94 -7.27 -1.82
C ALA A 430 20.66 -8.33 -0.98
N LYS A 431 20.29 -8.52 0.30
CA LYS A 431 20.81 -9.55 1.20
C LYS A 431 19.89 -10.76 1.34
N GLY A 432 18.80 -10.82 0.56
CA GLY A 432 17.82 -11.90 0.61
C GLY A 432 16.83 -11.80 1.77
N PHE A 433 16.80 -10.70 2.52
CA PHE A 433 15.86 -10.51 3.62
C PHE A 433 14.54 -9.90 3.13
N GLY A 434 13.39 -10.51 3.52
CA GLY A 434 12.03 -10.05 3.21
C GLY A 434 10.98 -10.62 4.15
N ASP A 435 11.41 -11.22 5.26
CA ASP A 435 10.50 -11.86 6.22
C ASP A 435 10.15 -10.88 7.35
N TYR A 436 9.30 -9.91 7.03
CA TYR A 436 8.78 -8.91 7.98
C TYR A 436 7.23 -8.82 7.94
N ALA A 437 6.55 -9.96 7.81
CA ALA A 437 5.09 -10.01 7.78
C ALA A 437 4.41 -9.45 9.04
N ASP A 438 5.17 -9.26 10.11
CA ASP A 438 4.75 -8.64 11.37
C ASP A 438 5.36 -7.25 11.62
N GLY A 439 5.99 -6.67 10.58
CA GLY A 439 6.54 -5.31 10.61
C GLY A 439 7.97 -5.22 11.11
N PHE A 440 8.58 -4.05 10.91
CA PHE A 440 9.85 -3.66 11.54
C PHE A 440 9.55 -3.07 12.91
N VAL A 441 10.34 -3.48 13.91
CA VAL A 441 10.14 -3.10 15.32
C VAL A 441 11.24 -2.14 15.77
N PRO A 442 10.92 -0.88 16.13
CA PRO A 442 11.91 0.05 16.67
C PRO A 442 12.46 -0.47 18.00
N ALA A 443 13.78 -0.34 18.23
CA ALA A 443 14.50 -0.89 19.37
C ALA A 443 14.32 -2.42 19.58
N GLY A 444 13.77 -3.12 18.56
CA GLY A 444 13.55 -4.57 18.60
C GLY A 444 14.83 -5.36 18.38
N THR A 445 14.75 -6.65 18.65
CA THR A 445 15.82 -7.64 18.41
C THR A 445 15.48 -8.53 17.22
N GLY A 446 16.47 -9.29 16.74
CA GLY A 446 16.29 -10.20 15.59
C GLY A 446 16.26 -9.50 14.24
N ALA A 447 15.85 -10.22 13.19
CA ALA A 447 15.94 -9.75 11.82
C ALA A 447 15.01 -8.57 11.50
N THR A 448 13.84 -8.49 12.15
CA THR A 448 12.88 -7.38 12.01
C THR A 448 13.15 -6.24 12.98
N GLY A 449 14.03 -6.43 13.96
CA GLY A 449 14.44 -5.37 14.87
C GLY A 449 15.28 -4.32 14.15
N VAL A 450 15.00 -3.05 14.39
CA VAL A 450 15.74 -1.91 13.87
C VAL A 450 16.14 -1.02 15.03
N ALA A 451 17.43 -0.68 15.12
CA ALA A 451 17.91 0.21 16.17
C ALA A 451 17.16 1.55 16.12
N GLY A 452 16.81 2.08 17.27
CA GLY A 452 16.03 3.31 17.38
C GLY A 452 15.22 3.38 18.67
N CYS A 453 14.08 4.07 18.63
CA CYS A 453 13.25 4.33 19.80
C CYS A 453 11.77 4.06 19.55
N THR A 454 11.10 3.42 20.49
CA THR A 454 9.64 3.35 20.52
C THR A 454 9.10 4.65 21.13
N VAL A 455 8.21 5.33 20.39
CA VAL A 455 7.54 6.55 20.84
C VAL A 455 6.19 6.68 20.17
N THR A 456 5.20 7.14 20.90
CA THR A 456 3.83 7.33 20.41
C THR A 456 3.72 8.62 19.58
N ASP A 457 2.82 8.62 18.60
CA ASP A 457 2.53 9.78 17.79
C ASP A 457 1.89 10.89 18.62
N ASP A 458 2.49 12.07 18.60
CA ASP A 458 2.00 13.27 19.29
C ASP A 458 1.11 14.08 18.33
N LEU A 459 -0.18 13.80 18.38
CA LEU A 459 -1.17 14.52 17.58
C LEU A 459 -1.47 15.94 18.07
N SER A 460 -0.92 16.35 19.23
CA SER A 460 -1.13 17.70 19.78
C SER A 460 -0.18 18.73 19.20
N THR A 461 0.96 18.28 18.65
CA THR A 461 2.02 19.15 18.12
C THR A 461 2.05 19.05 16.57
N PRO A 462 2.21 20.15 15.85
CA PRO A 462 2.29 20.14 14.39
C PRO A 462 3.45 19.29 13.86
N LEU A 463 3.26 18.65 12.69
CA LEU A 463 4.39 18.04 11.98
C LEU A 463 5.44 19.09 11.63
N GLY A 464 6.72 18.73 11.81
CA GLY A 464 7.85 19.60 11.55
C GLY A 464 8.21 20.56 12.69
N ASP A 465 7.45 20.56 13.78
CA ASP A 465 7.85 21.21 15.02
C ASP A 465 8.93 20.35 15.71
N PRO A 466 10.13 20.90 16.01
CA PRO A 466 11.18 20.16 16.71
C PRO A 466 10.76 19.62 18.08
N ALA A 467 9.69 20.12 18.67
CA ALA A 467 9.13 19.65 19.94
C ALA A 467 8.13 18.49 19.76
N GLU A 468 7.71 18.18 18.51
CA GLU A 468 6.85 17.03 18.25
C GLU A 468 7.56 15.73 18.67
N ALA A 469 6.87 14.87 19.40
CA ALA A 469 7.48 13.78 20.14
C ALA A 469 8.38 12.85 19.31
N MET A 470 7.93 12.42 18.13
CA MET A 470 8.73 11.53 17.27
C MET A 470 9.91 12.27 16.66
N LEU A 471 9.71 13.52 16.20
CA LEU A 471 10.79 14.34 15.67
C LEU A 471 11.80 14.71 16.75
N ALA A 472 11.35 15.14 17.92
CA ALA A 472 12.21 15.40 19.08
C ALA A 472 13.03 14.17 19.46
N THR A 473 12.40 12.98 19.46
CA THR A 473 13.09 11.70 19.72
C THR A 473 14.15 11.42 18.66
N ALA A 474 13.84 11.61 17.36
CA ALA A 474 14.82 11.41 16.29
C ALA A 474 16.01 12.35 16.43
N LEU A 475 15.75 13.64 16.70
CA LEU A 475 16.78 14.66 16.90
C LEU A 475 17.64 14.40 18.14
N GLY A 476 17.06 13.92 19.25
CA GLY A 476 17.79 13.58 20.47
C GLY A 476 18.60 12.27 20.35
N TYR A 477 17.97 11.21 19.80
CA TYR A 477 18.62 9.91 19.56
C TYR A 477 19.83 10.04 18.62
N ARG A 478 19.74 10.89 17.63
CA ARG A 478 20.82 11.21 16.69
C ARG A 478 22.12 11.62 17.38
N ILE A 479 22.02 12.39 18.47
CA ILE A 479 23.17 12.93 19.20
C ILE A 479 23.78 11.87 20.12
N SER A 480 22.95 11.18 20.89
CA SER A 480 23.38 10.32 22.00
C SER A 480 23.39 8.82 21.66
N GLY A 481 22.63 8.38 20.65
CA GLY A 481 22.33 6.96 20.40
C GLY A 481 21.44 6.34 21.47
N VAL A 482 20.91 7.13 22.40
CA VAL A 482 20.03 6.71 23.49
C VAL A 482 18.67 7.37 23.32
N CYS A 483 17.61 6.64 23.61
CA CYS A 483 16.26 7.19 23.53
C CYS A 483 16.07 8.29 24.59
N PRO A 484 15.71 9.51 24.18
CA PRO A 484 15.47 10.58 25.14
C PRO A 484 14.21 10.29 25.97
N VAL A 485 14.23 10.68 27.23
CA VAL A 485 13.04 10.70 28.08
C VAL A 485 12.31 12.02 27.80
N LEU A 486 11.14 11.95 27.18
CA LEU A 486 10.29 13.11 26.93
C LEU A 486 9.38 13.32 28.15
N ALA A 487 9.46 14.51 28.75
CA ALA A 487 8.61 14.85 29.90
C ALA A 487 7.15 14.96 29.45
N GLY A 488 6.22 14.32 30.20
CA GLY A 488 4.78 14.43 29.99
C GLY A 488 4.18 13.49 28.94
N LEU A 489 4.97 12.63 28.31
CA LEU A 489 4.45 11.50 27.54
C LEU A 489 4.49 10.26 28.43
N ASP A 490 3.35 9.63 28.62
CA ASP A 490 3.31 8.31 29.22
C ASP A 490 4.26 7.39 28.44
N GLN A 491 5.14 6.67 29.16
CA GLN A 491 5.98 5.65 28.53
C GLN A 491 5.06 4.76 27.69
N PRO A 492 5.39 4.46 26.45
CA PRO A 492 4.53 3.65 25.64
C PRO A 492 4.34 2.32 26.38
N GLN A 493 3.18 2.15 26.96
CA GLN A 493 2.65 0.80 27.12
C GLN A 493 2.75 0.23 25.74
N SER A 494 3.41 -0.92 25.57
CA SER A 494 3.51 -1.62 24.31
C SER A 494 2.19 -1.41 23.58
N VAL A 495 2.19 -0.50 22.59
CA VAL A 495 0.99 -0.24 21.79
C VAL A 495 0.79 -1.56 21.11
N GLY A 496 -0.02 -2.38 21.74
CA GLY A 496 -0.43 -3.64 21.19
C GLY A 496 -0.90 -3.25 19.80
N ARG A 497 -0.30 -3.84 18.79
CA ARG A 497 -0.64 -3.74 17.39
C ARG A 497 -2.09 -3.28 17.32
N ALA A 498 -2.37 -2.13 16.70
CA ALA A 498 -3.73 -1.75 16.41
C ALA A 498 -4.29 -2.95 15.66
N GLY A 499 -4.88 -3.85 16.43
CA GLY A 499 -5.30 -5.13 15.92
C GLY A 499 -6.22 -4.79 14.77
N THR A 500 -5.94 -5.33 13.61
CA THR A 500 -6.93 -5.48 12.59
C THR A 500 -8.10 -6.16 13.26
N VAL A 501 -9.02 -5.39 13.83
CA VAL A 501 -10.27 -5.92 14.33
C VAL A 501 -11.07 -6.27 13.11
N THR A 502 -10.78 -7.43 12.57
CA THR A 502 -11.52 -8.07 11.48
C THR A 502 -12.80 -8.73 11.97
N LYS A 503 -13.23 -8.44 13.19
CA LYS A 503 -14.52 -8.91 13.66
C LYS A 503 -15.59 -7.89 13.33
N SER A 504 -16.37 -8.21 12.31
CA SER A 504 -17.69 -7.67 12.02
C SER A 504 -17.76 -6.14 11.81
N GLY A 505 -17.35 -5.67 10.64
CA GLY A 505 -17.84 -4.39 10.08
C GLY A 505 -17.29 -3.10 10.71
N PHE A 506 -16.42 -3.16 11.70
CA PHE A 506 -16.12 -2.03 12.58
C PHE A 506 -15.10 -1.02 12.08
N MET A 507 -14.30 -1.29 11.10
CA MET A 507 -13.44 -0.28 10.51
C MET A 507 -13.00 -0.66 9.12
N VAL A 508 -13.19 0.25 8.23
CA VAL A 508 -12.58 0.17 6.92
C VAL A 508 -11.29 0.95 6.98
N ARG A 509 -10.15 0.25 7.07
CA ARG A 509 -8.92 0.80 6.53
C ARG A 509 -9.19 1.10 5.06
N ASN A 510 -8.80 2.27 4.61
CA ASN A 510 -8.83 2.54 3.17
C ASN A 510 -7.77 1.65 2.51
N PRO A 511 -8.13 0.52 1.85
CA PRO A 511 -7.17 -0.42 1.30
C PRO A 511 -6.34 0.21 0.18
N ALA A 512 -6.81 1.31 -0.42
CA ALA A 512 -6.07 2.09 -1.39
C ALA A 512 -4.84 2.78 -0.81
N ARG A 513 -4.63 2.79 0.50
CA ARG A 513 -3.46 3.39 1.16
C ARG A 513 -2.32 2.42 1.44
N GLU A 514 -2.56 1.12 1.42
CA GLU A 514 -1.58 0.11 1.81
C GLU A 514 -1.10 -0.68 0.58
N ASN A 515 -0.29 -0.05 -0.29
CA ASN A 515 0.01 -0.58 -1.60
C ASN A 515 1.49 -0.82 -1.88
N ARG A 516 1.79 -1.98 -2.48
CA ARG A 516 3.02 -2.25 -3.21
C ARG A 516 2.65 -2.64 -4.63
N LEU A 517 2.85 -1.71 -5.54
CA LEU A 517 2.46 -1.83 -6.93
C LEU A 517 3.70 -1.96 -7.82
N LEU A 518 3.68 -2.95 -8.70
CA LEU A 518 4.53 -2.91 -9.88
C LEU A 518 3.88 -1.98 -10.91
N ALA A 519 4.61 -0.97 -11.34
CA ALA A 519 4.25 -0.24 -12.55
C ALA A 519 4.51 -1.14 -13.77
N PRO A 520 3.71 -1.01 -14.86
CA PRO A 520 4.11 -1.52 -16.15
C PRO A 520 5.52 -1.01 -16.46
N HIS A 521 6.35 -1.85 -17.04
CA HIS A 521 7.75 -1.51 -17.31
C HIS A 521 7.92 -0.20 -18.07
N ARG A 522 8.96 0.51 -17.69
CA ARG A 522 9.57 1.60 -18.46
C ARG A 522 10.26 1.05 -19.71
#